data_35dc1f9f6aa6de10f1b94de78e608a72
#
_entry.id   35dc1f9f6aa6de10f1b94de78e608a72
#
_cell.length_a   1.000
_cell.length_b   1.000
_cell.length_c   1.000
_cell.angle_alpha   90.00
_cell.angle_beta   90.00
_cell.angle_gamma   90.00
#
_symmetry.space_group_name_H-M   'P 1'
#
loop_
_entity.id
_entity.type
_entity.pdbx_description
1 polymer ?
#
loop_
_entity_poly.entity_id
_entity_poly.type
_entity_poly.pdbx_seq_one_letter_code
_entity_poly.pdbx_strand_id
1 'polypeptide(L)'
;MSAICSWNDIKTVLLDVDGTLLDLHFDNSVWDNSLPEAFATKHNLSMSESRSNLYAHMRKVRGKIEFYSFDYWSSFTNIDIEKLHELQQGKIAFRKDAEWFLSEISAKKATFIATNADRKSFGIKDRKLKLTNKVKGVFSSQDFQAPKEEPAFWSAVQNATGFEGSSTLMVDDNEKVLEAAASYGIEHLRFVETPDSQKESRRSSKFIGINNFAELFT
;
A
#
# COMPACT_ATOMS: atom_id res chain seq x y z
N MET A 1 29.59 -6.09 4.59
CA MET A 1 28.24 -6.32 4.00
C MET A 1 28.05 -5.25 2.95
N SER A 2 27.67 -5.58 1.73
CA SER A 2 27.33 -4.57 0.72
C SER A 2 26.04 -3.89 1.19
N ALA A 3 25.99 -2.57 1.10
CA ALA A 3 24.79 -1.79 1.44
C ALA A 3 23.58 -2.38 0.69
N ILE A 4 22.45 -2.50 1.38
CA ILE A 4 21.18 -3.02 0.81
C ILE A 4 20.72 -2.13 -0.36
N CYS A 5 21.14 -0.85 -0.37
CA CYS A 5 20.84 0.10 -1.43
C CYS A 5 22.03 1.03 -1.70
N SER A 6 22.46 1.13 -2.96
CA SER A 6 23.44 2.14 -3.37
C SER A 6 22.72 3.47 -3.65
N TRP A 7 22.66 4.34 -2.66
CA TRP A 7 21.95 5.63 -2.76
C TRP A 7 22.52 6.57 -3.84
N ASN A 8 23.77 6.37 -4.26
CA ASN A 8 24.38 7.18 -5.33
C ASN A 8 23.69 6.92 -6.68
N ASP A 9 23.22 5.70 -6.90
CA ASP A 9 22.60 5.28 -8.14
C ASP A 9 21.09 5.57 -8.17
N ILE A 10 20.48 5.82 -7.02
CA ILE A 10 19.04 6.11 -6.91
C ILE A 10 18.76 7.60 -7.12
N LYS A 11 17.90 7.91 -8.10
CA LYS A 11 17.36 9.25 -8.37
C LYS A 11 15.91 9.39 -7.91
N THR A 12 15.12 8.34 -8.07
CA THR A 12 13.68 8.32 -7.77
C THR A 12 13.36 7.25 -6.73
N VAL A 13 12.45 7.58 -5.83
CA VAL A 13 11.92 6.63 -4.82
C VAL A 13 10.42 6.57 -4.94
N LEU A 14 9.89 5.39 -5.16
CA LEU A 14 8.47 5.06 -5.18
C LEU A 14 8.14 4.27 -3.91
N LEU A 15 7.18 4.74 -3.15
CA LEU A 15 6.80 4.14 -1.88
C LEU A 15 5.32 3.77 -1.91
N ASP A 16 5.03 2.54 -1.54
CA ASP A 16 3.67 2.17 -1.19
C ASP A 16 3.27 2.76 0.16
N VAL A 17 1.98 2.75 0.48
CA VAL A 17 1.43 3.31 1.72
C VAL A 17 1.12 2.22 2.73
N ASP A 18 0.19 1.32 2.41
CA ASP A 18 -0.45 0.41 3.36
C ASP A 18 0.39 -0.85 3.55
N GLY A 19 0.94 -1.02 4.75
CA GLY A 19 1.93 -2.06 5.03
C GLY A 19 3.37 -1.66 4.69
N THR A 20 3.57 -0.49 4.08
CA THR A 20 4.88 0.04 3.71
C THR A 20 5.23 1.27 4.54
N LEU A 21 4.69 2.43 4.24
CA LEU A 21 4.86 3.61 5.08
C LEU A 21 4.02 3.53 6.35
N LEU A 22 2.79 3.06 6.22
CA LEU A 22 1.84 2.94 7.32
C LEU A 22 1.65 1.50 7.76
N ASP A 23 1.38 1.34 9.06
CA ASP A 23 1.06 0.04 9.65
C ASP A 23 -0.25 -0.49 9.06
N LEU A 24 -0.19 -1.66 8.45
CA LEU A 24 -1.34 -2.33 7.86
C LEU A 24 -2.41 -2.75 8.89
N HIS A 25 -2.08 -2.69 10.18
CA HIS A 25 -3.02 -2.97 11.27
C HIS A 25 -4.30 -2.14 11.16
N PHE A 26 -4.19 -0.86 10.74
CA PHE A 26 -5.36 -0.02 10.52
C PHE A 26 -6.32 -0.64 9.51
N ASP A 27 -5.84 -0.94 8.29
CA ASP A 27 -6.68 -1.48 7.22
C ASP A 27 -7.19 -2.88 7.57
N ASN A 28 -6.33 -3.75 8.11
CA ASN A 28 -6.73 -5.07 8.59
C ASN A 28 -7.81 -5.00 9.67
N SER A 29 -7.78 -4.00 10.55
CA SER A 29 -8.83 -3.86 11.58
C SER A 29 -10.21 -3.55 10.98
N VAL A 30 -10.27 -2.93 9.82
CA VAL A 30 -11.53 -2.70 9.11
C VAL A 30 -11.94 -3.94 8.33
N TRP A 31 -11.06 -4.45 7.46
CA TRP A 31 -11.38 -5.54 6.54
C TRP A 31 -11.58 -6.90 7.23
N ASP A 32 -10.81 -7.20 8.29
CA ASP A 32 -10.86 -8.47 9.00
C ASP A 32 -11.86 -8.48 10.18
N ASN A 33 -12.27 -7.29 10.68
CA ASN A 33 -13.14 -7.18 11.85
C ASN A 33 -14.36 -6.30 11.61
N SER A 34 -14.19 -4.97 11.45
CA SER A 34 -15.33 -4.03 11.41
C SER A 34 -16.30 -4.33 10.26
N LEU A 35 -15.79 -4.63 9.06
CA LEU A 35 -16.63 -4.97 7.92
C LEU A 35 -17.37 -6.30 8.10
N PRO A 36 -16.71 -7.41 8.51
CA PRO A 36 -17.44 -8.66 8.82
C PRO A 36 -18.53 -8.50 9.90
N GLU A 37 -18.26 -7.74 10.95
CA GLU A 37 -19.24 -7.45 12.01
C GLU A 37 -20.46 -6.68 11.49
N ALA A 38 -20.22 -5.60 10.75
CA ALA A 38 -21.26 -4.79 10.16
C ALA A 38 -22.07 -5.58 9.11
N PHE A 39 -21.40 -6.41 8.31
CA PHE A 39 -22.03 -7.27 7.30
C PHE A 39 -22.90 -8.36 7.94
N ALA A 40 -22.39 -9.02 8.98
CA ALA A 40 -23.14 -10.01 9.76
C ALA A 40 -24.44 -9.39 10.33
N THR A 41 -24.32 -8.24 10.99
CA THR A 41 -25.45 -7.51 11.58
C THR A 41 -26.47 -7.12 10.51
N LYS A 42 -26.00 -6.53 9.40
CA LYS A 42 -26.88 -6.00 8.35
C LYS A 42 -27.66 -7.08 7.61
N HIS A 43 -27.04 -8.24 7.41
CA HIS A 43 -27.61 -9.34 6.62
C HIS A 43 -28.15 -10.48 7.49
N ASN A 44 -28.18 -10.31 8.81
CA ASN A 44 -28.63 -11.30 9.79
C ASN A 44 -27.90 -12.65 9.62
N LEU A 45 -26.56 -12.57 9.50
CA LEU A 45 -25.67 -13.73 9.35
C LEU A 45 -24.87 -13.99 10.62
N SER A 46 -24.41 -15.22 10.80
CA SER A 46 -23.34 -15.49 11.76
C SER A 46 -22.02 -14.88 11.30
N MET A 47 -21.09 -14.65 12.23
CA MET A 47 -19.74 -14.15 11.89
C MET A 47 -19.00 -15.09 10.91
N SER A 48 -19.22 -16.40 11.02
CA SER A 48 -18.61 -17.39 10.12
C SER A 48 -19.12 -17.23 8.68
N GLU A 49 -20.44 -17.11 8.51
CA GLU A 49 -21.06 -16.88 7.19
C GLU A 49 -20.64 -15.54 6.60
N SER A 50 -20.64 -14.49 7.41
CA SER A 50 -20.19 -13.15 7.01
C SER A 50 -18.78 -13.20 6.44
N ARG A 51 -17.82 -13.73 7.19
CA ARG A 51 -16.43 -13.87 6.75
C ARG A 51 -16.31 -14.74 5.49
N SER A 52 -17.01 -15.87 5.46
CA SER A 52 -16.99 -16.77 4.30
C SER A 52 -17.46 -16.08 3.02
N ASN A 53 -18.56 -15.34 3.09
CA ASN A 53 -19.12 -14.60 1.97
C ASN A 53 -18.19 -13.49 1.48
N LEU A 54 -17.68 -12.67 2.41
CA LEU A 54 -16.75 -11.58 2.09
C LEU A 54 -15.46 -12.11 1.48
N TYR A 55 -14.82 -13.12 2.07
CA TYR A 55 -13.58 -13.69 1.53
C TYR A 55 -13.78 -14.43 0.21
N ALA A 56 -14.94 -15.08 0.01
CA ALA A 56 -15.26 -15.65 -1.29
C ALA A 56 -15.36 -14.56 -2.38
N HIS A 57 -15.96 -13.42 -2.04
CA HIS A 57 -16.04 -12.28 -2.97
C HIS A 57 -14.69 -11.61 -3.21
N MET A 58 -13.90 -11.37 -2.16
CA MET A 58 -12.54 -10.85 -2.26
C MET A 58 -11.67 -11.66 -3.22
N ARG A 59 -11.75 -13.00 -3.16
CA ARG A 59 -11.01 -13.88 -4.08
C ARG A 59 -11.37 -13.68 -5.56
N LYS A 60 -12.64 -13.35 -5.87
CA LYS A 60 -13.11 -13.13 -7.26
C LYS A 60 -12.60 -11.83 -7.87
N VAL A 61 -12.36 -10.82 -7.04
CA VAL A 61 -11.96 -9.48 -7.49
C VAL A 61 -10.50 -9.15 -7.18
N ARG A 62 -9.77 -10.07 -6.52
CA ARG A 62 -8.36 -9.87 -6.19
C ARG A 62 -7.51 -9.58 -7.44
N GLY A 63 -6.68 -8.55 -7.38
CA GLY A 63 -5.84 -8.09 -8.51
C GLY A 63 -6.57 -7.24 -9.54
N LYS A 64 -7.85 -6.93 -9.32
CA LYS A 64 -8.62 -5.99 -10.14
C LYS A 64 -8.80 -4.67 -9.40
N ILE A 65 -9.11 -3.62 -10.14
CA ILE A 65 -9.30 -2.28 -9.55
C ILE A 65 -10.43 -2.24 -8.52
N GLU A 66 -11.47 -3.06 -8.72
CA GLU A 66 -12.61 -3.17 -7.80
C GLU A 66 -12.20 -3.67 -6.41
N PHE A 67 -11.14 -4.50 -6.32
CA PHE A 67 -10.64 -5.00 -5.03
C PHE A 67 -10.27 -3.86 -4.09
N TYR A 68 -9.76 -2.77 -4.64
CA TYR A 68 -9.27 -1.61 -3.91
C TYR A 68 -10.31 -0.49 -3.77
N SER A 69 -11.48 -0.57 -4.43
CA SER A 69 -12.48 0.51 -4.50
C SER A 69 -13.46 0.50 -3.32
N PHE A 70 -13.51 1.59 -2.57
CA PHE A 70 -14.49 1.78 -1.50
C PHE A 70 -15.93 1.82 -2.02
N ASP A 71 -16.16 2.44 -3.17
CA ASP A 71 -17.50 2.52 -3.76
C ASP A 71 -17.99 1.16 -4.21
N TYR A 72 -17.12 0.34 -4.79
CA TYR A 72 -17.44 -1.05 -5.14
C TYR A 72 -17.86 -1.87 -3.91
N TRP A 73 -17.05 -1.84 -2.85
CA TRP A 73 -17.34 -2.58 -1.62
C TRP A 73 -18.57 -2.04 -0.90
N SER A 74 -18.79 -0.73 -0.91
CA SER A 74 -20.01 -0.12 -0.33
C SER A 74 -21.26 -0.58 -1.07
N SER A 75 -21.20 -0.63 -2.40
CA SER A 75 -22.31 -1.13 -3.23
C SER A 75 -22.58 -2.62 -3.01
N PHE A 76 -21.52 -3.43 -2.97
CA PHE A 76 -21.65 -4.88 -2.76
C PHE A 76 -22.19 -5.24 -1.38
N THR A 77 -21.72 -4.58 -0.35
CA THR A 77 -22.10 -4.90 1.05
C THR A 77 -23.31 -4.11 1.53
N ASN A 78 -23.67 -3.04 0.82
CA ASN A 78 -24.63 -2.04 1.27
C ASN A 78 -24.22 -1.41 2.63
N ILE A 79 -22.89 -1.25 2.86
CA ILE A 79 -22.28 -0.66 4.05
C ILE A 79 -21.37 0.47 3.59
N ASP A 80 -21.39 1.59 4.28
CA ASP A 80 -20.47 2.70 4.04
C ASP A 80 -19.06 2.33 4.51
N ILE A 81 -18.20 1.93 3.55
CA ILE A 81 -16.82 1.51 3.80
C ILE A 81 -15.94 2.68 4.27
N GLU A 82 -16.17 3.88 3.72
CA GLU A 82 -15.44 5.08 4.14
C GLU A 82 -15.71 5.36 5.62
N LYS A 83 -16.97 5.29 6.05
CA LYS A 83 -17.36 5.48 7.43
C LYS A 83 -16.74 4.47 8.39
N LEU A 84 -16.66 3.20 7.98
CA LEU A 84 -15.98 2.18 8.79
C LEU A 84 -14.49 2.52 9.00
N HIS A 85 -13.81 3.01 7.95
CA HIS A 85 -12.40 3.42 8.05
C HIS A 85 -12.25 4.66 8.94
N GLU A 86 -13.13 5.66 8.82
CA GLU A 86 -13.12 6.84 9.68
C GLU A 86 -13.27 6.48 11.16
N LEU A 87 -14.13 5.52 11.50
CA LEU A 87 -14.30 5.06 12.88
C LEU A 87 -13.03 4.42 13.46
N GLN A 88 -12.17 3.85 12.63
CA GLN A 88 -10.91 3.22 13.03
C GLN A 88 -9.68 4.13 12.89
N GLN A 89 -9.84 5.40 12.46
CA GLN A 89 -8.73 6.32 12.15
C GLN A 89 -7.72 6.50 13.29
N GLY A 90 -8.13 6.22 14.53
CA GLY A 90 -7.23 6.23 15.69
C GLY A 90 -6.03 5.31 15.54
N LYS A 91 -6.18 4.21 14.78
CA LYS A 91 -5.14 3.19 14.53
C LYS A 91 -4.15 3.55 13.42
N ILE A 92 -4.40 4.62 12.66
CA ILE A 92 -3.47 5.05 11.62
C ILE A 92 -2.15 5.48 12.28
N ALA A 93 -1.07 4.83 11.91
CA ALA A 93 0.27 5.11 12.40
C ALA A 93 1.31 4.83 11.32
N PHE A 94 2.43 5.55 11.36
CA PHE A 94 3.60 5.17 10.59
C PHE A 94 4.17 3.85 11.13
N ARG A 95 4.73 3.04 10.22
CA ARG A 95 5.61 1.95 10.62
C ARG A 95 6.90 2.52 11.22
N LYS A 96 7.61 1.64 11.95
CA LYS A 96 8.89 2.01 12.56
C LYS A 96 9.81 2.67 11.54
N ASP A 97 10.38 3.81 11.91
CA ASP A 97 11.32 4.63 11.15
C ASP A 97 10.77 5.21 9.82
N ALA A 98 9.52 4.90 9.42
CA ALA A 98 8.97 5.32 8.13
C ALA A 98 8.82 6.85 8.00
N GLU A 99 8.39 7.53 9.05
CA GLU A 99 8.26 8.99 9.03
C GLU A 99 9.62 9.69 8.92
N TRP A 100 10.60 9.22 9.71
CA TRP A 100 11.97 9.71 9.61
C TRP A 100 12.55 9.48 8.22
N PHE A 101 12.43 8.24 7.70
CA PHE A 101 12.90 7.89 6.37
C PHE A 101 12.28 8.78 5.29
N LEU A 102 10.95 8.95 5.32
CA LEU A 102 10.24 9.75 4.34
C LEU A 102 10.75 11.20 4.34
N SER A 103 10.99 11.78 5.52
CA SER A 103 11.54 13.13 5.65
C SER A 103 12.96 13.24 5.09
N GLU A 104 13.85 12.29 5.43
CA GLU A 104 15.23 12.26 4.97
C GLU A 104 15.35 12.05 3.47
N ILE A 105 14.56 11.11 2.92
CA ILE A 105 14.71 10.76 1.52
C ILE A 105 14.07 11.80 0.59
N SER A 106 12.94 12.37 0.98
CA SER A 106 12.26 13.40 0.17
C SER A 106 13.05 14.70 0.06
N ALA A 107 13.93 14.98 1.02
CA ALA A 107 14.85 16.12 0.93
C ALA A 107 15.98 15.88 -0.08
N LYS A 108 16.28 14.63 -0.42
CA LYS A 108 17.48 14.26 -1.22
C LYS A 108 17.14 13.67 -2.59
N LYS A 109 15.96 13.06 -2.73
CA LYS A 109 15.55 12.30 -3.92
C LYS A 109 14.16 12.71 -4.40
N ALA A 110 13.87 12.45 -5.67
CA ALA A 110 12.51 12.60 -6.19
C ALA A 110 11.64 11.47 -5.61
N THR A 111 10.87 11.78 -4.56
CA THR A 111 10.07 10.79 -3.82
C THR A 111 8.60 10.95 -4.12
N PHE A 112 7.95 9.83 -4.46
CA PHE A 112 6.53 9.76 -4.79
C PHE A 112 5.87 8.59 -4.04
N ILE A 113 4.58 8.70 -3.83
CA ILE A 113 3.74 7.60 -3.37
C ILE A 113 3.09 6.94 -4.59
N ALA A 114 3.17 5.60 -4.64
CA ALA A 114 2.51 4.75 -5.62
C ALA A 114 1.70 3.69 -4.87
N THR A 115 0.37 3.81 -4.84
CA THR A 115 -0.49 3.00 -3.98
C THR A 115 -1.70 2.43 -4.71
N ASN A 116 -2.15 1.25 -4.28
CA ASN A 116 -3.45 0.71 -4.67
C ASN A 116 -4.62 1.26 -3.82
N ALA A 117 -4.33 1.98 -2.73
CA ALA A 117 -5.37 2.57 -1.89
C ALA A 117 -6.33 3.44 -2.69
N ASP A 118 -7.64 3.26 -2.45
CA ASP A 118 -8.68 4.17 -2.91
C ASP A 118 -8.39 5.61 -2.46
N ARG A 119 -8.76 6.60 -3.27
CA ARG A 119 -8.54 8.02 -2.93
C ARG A 119 -9.23 8.44 -1.63
N LYS A 120 -10.37 7.84 -1.29
CA LYS A 120 -11.06 8.07 -0.01
C LYS A 120 -10.26 7.48 1.15
N SER A 121 -9.78 6.23 1.01
CA SER A 121 -8.88 5.59 1.98
C SER A 121 -7.63 6.40 2.21
N PHE A 122 -6.92 6.77 1.14
CA PHE A 122 -5.75 7.62 1.21
C PHE A 122 -6.05 8.96 1.88
N GLY A 123 -7.18 9.60 1.55
CA GLY A 123 -7.60 10.87 2.12
C GLY A 123 -7.78 10.84 3.64
N ILE A 124 -8.31 9.74 4.20
CA ILE A 124 -8.42 9.56 5.65
C ILE A 124 -7.02 9.57 6.30
N LYS A 125 -6.08 8.82 5.71
CA LYS A 125 -4.69 8.73 6.18
C LYS A 125 -3.94 10.06 6.04
N ASP A 126 -4.13 10.74 4.90
CA ASP A 126 -3.47 12.01 4.59
C ASP A 126 -3.98 13.16 5.47
N ARG A 127 -5.28 13.19 5.80
CA ARG A 127 -5.82 14.18 6.78
C ARG A 127 -5.07 14.12 8.11
N LYS A 128 -4.68 12.91 8.56
CA LYS A 128 -3.99 12.70 9.84
C LYS A 128 -2.48 12.94 9.76
N LEU A 129 -1.83 12.43 8.72
CA LEU A 129 -0.36 12.32 8.67
C LEU A 129 0.30 13.28 7.66
N LYS A 130 -0.49 13.99 6.86
CA LYS A 130 -0.03 14.98 5.86
C LYS A 130 1.00 14.39 4.89
N LEU A 131 0.76 13.16 4.40
CA LEU A 131 1.65 12.44 3.50
C LEU A 131 1.90 13.21 2.20
N THR A 132 0.84 13.81 1.64
CA THR A 132 0.92 14.62 0.41
C THR A 132 1.94 15.77 0.53
N ASN A 133 2.08 16.35 1.72
CA ASN A 133 3.05 17.45 1.95
C ASN A 133 4.50 16.94 2.07
N LYS A 134 4.70 15.65 2.18
CA LYS A 134 6.02 15.03 2.41
C LYS A 134 6.64 14.45 1.13
N VAL A 135 5.92 14.45 -0.01
CA VAL A 135 6.35 13.86 -1.28
C VAL A 135 6.07 14.79 -2.46
N LYS A 136 6.68 14.52 -3.62
CA LYS A 136 6.45 15.30 -4.84
C LYS A 136 5.11 15.00 -5.52
N GLY A 137 4.52 13.84 -5.27
CA GLY A 137 3.23 13.46 -5.82
C GLY A 137 2.74 12.13 -5.29
N VAL A 138 1.44 11.90 -5.45
CA VAL A 138 0.73 10.68 -5.02
C VAL A 138 -0.06 10.13 -6.19
N PHE A 139 0.19 8.87 -6.52
CA PHE A 139 -0.44 8.13 -7.61
C PHE A 139 -1.22 6.95 -7.02
N SER A 140 -2.53 7.01 -7.13
CA SER A 140 -3.41 5.91 -6.77
C SER A 140 -3.80 5.11 -8.02
N SER A 141 -3.96 3.80 -7.85
CA SER A 141 -4.49 2.94 -8.91
C SER A 141 -5.84 3.43 -9.44
N GLN A 142 -6.64 4.09 -8.61
CA GLN A 142 -7.93 4.67 -9.00
C GLN A 142 -7.79 5.81 -10.02
N ASP A 143 -6.69 6.55 -9.99
CA ASP A 143 -6.46 7.65 -10.95
C ASP A 143 -6.33 7.15 -12.38
N PHE A 144 -5.80 5.93 -12.53
CA PHE A 144 -5.48 5.32 -13.83
C PHE A 144 -6.41 4.17 -14.18
N GLN A 145 -7.34 3.81 -13.30
CA GLN A 145 -8.20 2.63 -13.41
C GLN A 145 -7.39 1.35 -13.67
N ALA A 146 -6.19 1.29 -13.14
CA ALA A 146 -5.25 0.19 -13.28
C ALA A 146 -4.54 -0.08 -11.94
N PRO A 147 -4.61 -1.29 -11.40
CA PRO A 147 -3.87 -1.66 -10.19
C PRO A 147 -2.37 -1.74 -10.45
N LYS A 148 -1.55 -1.62 -9.40
CA LYS A 148 -0.08 -1.69 -9.50
C LYS A 148 0.44 -3.01 -10.07
N GLU A 149 -0.37 -4.05 -10.07
CA GLU A 149 -0.11 -5.34 -10.71
C GLU A 149 -0.12 -5.28 -12.24
N GLU A 150 -0.61 -4.19 -12.83
CA GLU A 150 -0.72 -4.01 -14.27
C GLU A 150 0.33 -3.03 -14.83
N PRO A 151 0.91 -3.31 -16.00
CA PRO A 151 1.89 -2.41 -16.64
C PRO A 151 1.35 -1.00 -16.92
N ALA A 152 0.02 -0.87 -17.14
CA ALA A 152 -0.63 0.40 -17.39
C ALA A 152 -0.45 1.40 -16.24
N PHE A 153 -0.49 0.94 -15.00
CA PHE A 153 -0.21 1.77 -13.83
C PHE A 153 1.21 2.37 -13.90
N TRP A 154 2.21 1.52 -14.10
CA TRP A 154 3.61 1.95 -14.12
C TRP A 154 3.92 2.89 -15.30
N SER A 155 3.31 2.63 -16.46
CA SER A 155 3.41 3.53 -17.62
C SER A 155 2.84 4.92 -17.32
N ALA A 156 1.69 4.99 -16.65
CA ALA A 156 1.07 6.26 -16.26
C ALA A 156 1.95 7.01 -15.23
N VAL A 157 2.48 6.31 -14.23
CA VAL A 157 3.39 6.91 -13.23
C VAL A 157 4.68 7.39 -13.89
N GLN A 158 5.25 6.61 -14.84
CA GLN A 158 6.46 7.00 -15.57
C GLN A 158 6.22 8.25 -16.42
N ASN A 159 5.11 8.32 -17.13
CA ASN A 159 4.73 9.50 -17.93
C ASN A 159 4.59 10.76 -17.05
N ALA A 160 4.08 10.61 -15.84
CA ALA A 160 3.87 11.72 -14.92
C ALA A 160 5.16 12.18 -14.21
N THR A 161 6.12 11.29 -13.98
CA THR A 161 7.30 11.56 -13.15
C THR A 161 8.62 11.60 -13.92
N GLY A 162 8.65 10.94 -15.09
CA GLY A 162 9.87 10.77 -15.87
C GLY A 162 10.88 9.81 -15.20
N PHE A 163 10.45 8.91 -14.31
CA PHE A 163 11.37 8.00 -13.63
C PHE A 163 12.08 7.05 -14.63
N GLU A 164 13.33 6.73 -14.35
CA GLU A 164 14.13 5.73 -15.07
C GLU A 164 14.24 4.48 -14.20
N GLY A 165 13.86 3.30 -14.72
CA GLY A 165 13.81 2.06 -13.96
C GLY A 165 15.14 1.69 -13.31
N SER A 166 16.26 1.89 -14.02
CA SER A 166 17.62 1.59 -13.52
C SER A 166 18.09 2.47 -12.35
N SER A 167 17.42 3.60 -12.12
CA SER A 167 17.75 4.53 -11.00
C SER A 167 16.56 4.77 -10.07
N THR A 168 15.59 3.84 -10.08
CA THR A 168 14.39 3.93 -9.25
C THR A 168 14.37 2.83 -8.20
N LEU A 169 14.19 3.23 -6.94
CA LEU A 169 13.89 2.33 -5.83
C LEU A 169 12.37 2.25 -5.65
N MET A 170 11.80 1.05 -5.62
CA MET A 170 10.43 0.77 -5.18
C MET A 170 10.45 -0.04 -3.90
N VAL A 171 9.66 0.41 -2.91
CA VAL A 171 9.46 -0.30 -1.63
C VAL A 171 7.98 -0.63 -1.50
N ASP A 172 7.66 -1.91 -1.29
CA ASP A 172 6.29 -2.41 -1.22
C ASP A 172 6.22 -3.66 -0.32
N ASP A 173 5.08 -3.92 0.28
CA ASP A 173 4.82 -5.12 1.08
C ASP A 173 4.18 -6.26 0.27
N ASN A 174 3.85 -6.03 -1.00
CA ASN A 174 3.19 -6.99 -1.88
C ASN A 174 4.14 -7.52 -2.97
N GLU A 175 4.51 -8.81 -2.89
CA GLU A 175 5.38 -9.44 -3.88
C GLU A 175 4.86 -9.34 -5.32
N LYS A 176 3.53 -9.43 -5.54
CA LYS A 176 2.97 -9.34 -6.90
C LYS A 176 3.14 -7.95 -7.50
N VAL A 177 3.07 -6.92 -6.66
CA VAL A 177 3.35 -5.55 -7.08
C VAL A 177 4.83 -5.40 -7.43
N LEU A 178 5.73 -5.93 -6.61
CA LEU A 178 7.17 -5.90 -6.90
C LEU A 178 7.52 -6.70 -8.16
N GLU A 179 6.86 -7.84 -8.40
CA GLU A 179 7.01 -8.61 -9.64
C GLU A 179 6.56 -7.80 -10.87
N ALA A 180 5.44 -7.10 -10.78
CA ALA A 180 4.96 -6.23 -11.84
C ALA A 180 5.91 -5.05 -12.09
N ALA A 181 6.40 -4.42 -11.02
CA ALA A 181 7.39 -3.35 -11.09
C ALA A 181 8.70 -3.82 -11.72
N ALA A 182 9.20 -5.01 -11.34
CA ALA A 182 10.38 -5.65 -11.96
C ALA A 182 10.17 -5.90 -13.46
N SER A 183 9.02 -6.46 -13.80
CA SER A 183 8.68 -6.75 -15.20
C SER A 183 8.54 -5.50 -16.05
N TYR A 184 8.18 -4.38 -15.44
CA TYR A 184 8.12 -3.06 -16.06
C TYR A 184 9.51 -2.44 -16.26
N GLY A 185 10.53 -2.92 -15.52
CA GLY A 185 11.92 -2.46 -15.64
C GLY A 185 12.43 -1.63 -14.46
N ILE A 186 11.76 -1.64 -13.31
CA ILE A 186 12.28 -1.04 -12.07
C ILE A 186 13.28 -2.03 -11.45
N GLU A 187 14.53 -1.59 -11.25
CA GLU A 187 15.63 -2.51 -10.89
C GLU A 187 15.87 -2.63 -9.38
N HIS A 188 15.59 -1.57 -8.60
CA HIS A 188 15.84 -1.60 -7.17
C HIS A 188 14.53 -1.83 -6.41
N LEU A 189 14.32 -3.06 -5.95
CA LEU A 189 13.08 -3.49 -5.32
C LEU A 189 13.33 -3.94 -3.88
N ARG A 190 12.50 -3.50 -2.94
CA ARG A 190 12.59 -3.92 -1.53
C ARG A 190 11.22 -4.35 -1.03
N PHE A 191 11.22 -5.50 -0.40
CA PHE A 191 10.03 -6.10 0.18
C PHE A 191 9.93 -5.77 1.67
N VAL A 192 8.76 -5.35 2.13
CA VAL A 192 8.53 -5.10 3.56
C VAL A 192 8.12 -6.39 4.24
N GLU A 193 8.94 -6.87 5.20
CA GLU A 193 8.72 -8.14 5.90
C GLU A 193 7.70 -8.04 7.04
N THR A 194 7.52 -6.86 7.63
CA THR A 194 6.64 -6.63 8.79
C THR A 194 5.59 -5.55 8.50
N PRO A 195 4.66 -5.78 7.55
CA PRO A 195 3.68 -4.77 7.16
C PRO A 195 2.66 -4.43 8.25
N ASP A 196 2.32 -5.40 9.11
CA ASP A 196 1.36 -5.29 10.21
C ASP A 196 2.08 -5.57 11.54
N SER A 197 2.11 -4.59 12.43
CA SER A 197 2.79 -4.69 13.73
C SER A 197 2.19 -5.72 14.68
N GLN A 198 0.99 -6.22 14.38
CA GLN A 198 0.28 -7.22 15.20
C GLN A 198 0.38 -8.62 14.61
N LYS A 199 1.07 -8.79 13.49
CA LYS A 199 1.24 -10.09 12.82
C LYS A 199 2.72 -10.48 12.77
N GLU A 200 2.97 -11.77 12.56
CA GLU A 200 4.33 -12.26 12.36
C GLU A 200 4.95 -11.70 11.08
N SER A 201 6.28 -11.56 11.09
CA SER A 201 7.03 -11.17 9.90
C SER A 201 6.94 -12.25 8.83
N ARG A 202 7.01 -11.84 7.59
CA ARG A 202 7.02 -12.73 6.42
C ARG A 202 8.28 -12.45 5.59
N ARG A 203 8.79 -13.45 4.90
CA ARG A 203 9.98 -13.31 4.06
C ARG A 203 9.62 -13.52 2.61
N SER A 204 10.26 -12.76 1.74
CA SER A 204 10.26 -13.03 0.31
C SER A 204 11.42 -13.94 -0.05
N SER A 205 11.19 -14.91 -0.94
CA SER A 205 12.25 -15.68 -1.58
C SER A 205 12.79 -15.00 -2.86
N LYS A 206 12.15 -13.93 -3.31
CA LYS A 206 12.43 -13.27 -4.59
C LYS A 206 13.07 -11.89 -4.42
N PHE A 207 12.75 -11.20 -3.34
CA PHE A 207 13.16 -9.82 -3.12
C PHE A 207 13.92 -9.67 -1.81
N ILE A 208 14.85 -8.72 -1.78
CA ILE A 208 15.54 -8.34 -0.54
C ILE A 208 14.52 -7.72 0.40
N GLY A 209 14.35 -8.35 1.58
CA GLY A 209 13.43 -7.90 2.61
C GLY A 209 14.03 -6.83 3.52
N ILE A 210 13.17 -5.98 4.05
CA ILE A 210 13.48 -5.03 5.12
C ILE A 210 12.41 -5.11 6.21
N ASN A 211 12.83 -5.06 7.47
CA ASN A 211 11.94 -4.94 8.62
C ASN A 211 11.65 -3.49 8.99
N ASN A 212 12.61 -2.60 8.73
CA ASN A 212 12.49 -1.18 8.97
C ASN A 212 13.30 -0.39 7.94
N PHE A 213 12.97 0.89 7.76
CA PHE A 213 13.58 1.71 6.73
C PHE A 213 15.05 2.09 6.99
N ALA A 214 15.51 2.02 8.24
CA ALA A 214 16.92 2.29 8.56
C ALA A 214 17.86 1.28 7.88
N GLU A 215 17.40 0.05 7.61
CA GLU A 215 18.18 -0.97 6.90
C GLU A 215 18.55 -0.58 5.46
N LEU A 216 17.83 0.36 4.85
CA LEU A 216 18.15 0.86 3.50
C LEU A 216 19.44 1.69 3.46
N PHE A 217 19.95 2.13 4.62
CA PHE A 217 21.17 2.95 4.74
C PHE A 217 22.37 2.17 5.26
N THR A 218 22.21 0.90 5.57
CA THR A 218 23.26 -0.03 6.05
C THR A 218 23.60 -1.04 4.94
#